data_666c3628b626e01637d368d8bfba287b
#
_entry.id   666c3628b626e01637d368d8bfba287b
#
_cell.length_a   1.000
_cell.length_b   1.000
_cell.length_c   1.000
_cell.angle_alpha   90.00
_cell.angle_beta   90.00
_cell.angle_gamma   90.00
#
_symmetry.space_group_name_H-M   'P 1'
#
loop_
_entity.id
_entity.type
_entity.pdbx_description
1 polymer ?
#
loop_
_entity_poly.entity_id
_entity_poly.type
_entity_poly.pdbx_seq_one_letter_code
_entity_poly.pdbx_strand_id
1 'polypeptide(L)'
;TDSRKHFLPLRGTANGSLTRAAAERLGASSLILETTTREQPLSLRVRQHRVMVRTLLQEIGILGDGAPTLTSPKDRLDLRVAIYDGGGAGTSGPRNLEQVMKTIPRSLNWRIGPADILEGALDHFDVVIFPGGSGSKQAAALGIQGRDKVREFIERGGGFVGICAGAYLAAANYSWSLKICNYNTFCETREIPGVGRKSMWYRGPSSTVTMQLTTEGHEILGRGVEPFHIRYHNGPIMSPAGIPELHDYQVLGWFRSEVFHYETQRGTMVNTPAIVSGKFGKGRVLSISPHPESSQKLRYLVARAIRWVGGL
;
A
#
# COMPACT_ATOMS: atom_id res chain seq x y z
N THR A 1 27.05 5.68 19.35
CA THR A 1 25.90 5.59 20.26
C THR A 1 25.93 4.22 20.90
N ASP A 2 26.12 4.19 22.21
CA ASP A 2 26.27 2.96 22.99
C ASP A 2 24.99 2.15 22.93
N SER A 3 24.95 1.13 22.08
CA SER A 3 23.82 0.22 21.88
C SER A 3 23.41 -0.51 23.17
N ARG A 4 24.29 -0.61 24.13
CA ARG A 4 24.07 -1.29 25.42
C ARG A 4 23.00 -0.62 26.29
N LYS A 5 22.73 0.67 26.11
CA LYS A 5 21.72 1.39 26.87
C LYS A 5 20.27 1.10 26.45
N HIS A 6 20.07 0.36 25.36
CA HIS A 6 18.75 0.11 24.78
C HIS A 6 18.28 -1.35 24.89
N PHE A 7 19.09 -2.23 25.50
CA PHE A 7 18.70 -3.63 25.68
C PHE A 7 18.40 -3.89 27.16
N LEU A 8 17.12 -4.14 27.43
CA LEU A 8 16.67 -4.59 28.74
C LEU A 8 16.32 -6.08 28.63
N PRO A 9 17.11 -6.99 29.21
CA PRO A 9 16.71 -8.38 29.32
C PRO A 9 15.56 -8.48 30.31
N LEU A 10 14.35 -8.72 29.82
CA LEU A 10 13.19 -9.01 30.64
C LEU A 10 13.13 -10.51 30.89
N ARG A 11 13.08 -10.94 32.16
CA ARG A 11 12.87 -12.32 32.53
C ARG A 11 11.38 -12.62 32.58
N GLY A 12 10.98 -13.74 31.97
CA GLY A 12 9.60 -14.21 31.91
C GLY A 12 8.93 -13.88 30.57
N THR A 13 7.99 -14.71 30.21
CA THR A 13 7.20 -14.59 28.98
C THR A 13 5.74 -14.30 29.32
N ALA A 14 5.07 -13.52 28.47
CA ALA A 14 3.66 -13.23 28.65
C ALA A 14 2.82 -14.50 28.61
N ASN A 15 1.82 -14.58 29.49
CA ASN A 15 0.86 -15.69 29.49
C ASN A 15 0.17 -15.82 28.11
N GLY A 16 0.07 -17.05 27.60
CA GLY A 16 -0.54 -17.33 26.30
C GLY A 16 0.35 -17.01 25.09
N SER A 17 1.61 -16.62 25.29
CA SER A 17 2.53 -16.40 24.14
C SER A 17 3.02 -17.72 23.57
N LEU A 18 3.27 -17.74 22.25
CA LEU A 18 3.88 -18.91 21.58
C LEU A 18 5.25 -19.25 22.17
N THR A 19 6.01 -18.24 22.57
CA THR A 19 7.33 -18.39 23.21
C THR A 19 7.24 -19.18 24.51
N ARG A 20 6.26 -18.86 25.35
CA ARG A 20 6.03 -19.59 26.59
C ARG A 20 5.58 -21.04 26.33
N ALA A 21 4.66 -21.23 25.38
CA ALA A 21 4.21 -22.56 25.00
C ALA A 21 5.37 -23.44 24.46
N ALA A 22 6.27 -22.86 23.66
CA ALA A 22 7.45 -23.57 23.18
C ALA A 22 8.41 -23.96 24.32
N ALA A 23 8.67 -23.06 25.25
CA ALA A 23 9.53 -23.34 26.40
C ALA A 23 8.92 -24.41 27.33
N GLU A 24 7.64 -24.28 27.69
CA GLU A 24 6.97 -25.18 28.65
C GLU A 24 6.62 -26.54 28.07
N ARG A 25 6.25 -26.62 26.78
CA ARG A 25 5.75 -27.87 26.17
C ARG A 25 6.79 -28.65 25.36
N LEU A 26 7.76 -27.93 24.79
CA LEU A 26 8.77 -28.54 23.92
C LEU A 26 10.17 -28.53 24.54
N GLY A 27 10.34 -27.91 25.73
CA GLY A 27 11.65 -27.72 26.32
C GLY A 27 12.61 -26.89 25.45
N ALA A 28 12.06 -26.15 24.48
CA ALA A 28 12.85 -25.38 23.54
C ALA A 28 13.27 -24.04 24.14
N SER A 29 14.52 -23.64 23.93
CA SER A 29 14.95 -22.28 24.22
C SER A 29 14.23 -21.33 23.28
N SER A 30 13.47 -20.39 23.82
CA SER A 30 12.69 -19.46 23.04
C SER A 30 12.92 -18.02 23.51
N LEU A 31 12.94 -17.08 22.59
CA LEU A 31 13.25 -15.69 22.84
C LEU A 31 12.34 -14.79 21.99
N ILE A 32 11.88 -13.70 22.58
CA ILE A 32 11.22 -12.60 21.85
C ILE A 32 12.20 -11.44 21.78
N LEU A 33 12.50 -11.01 20.57
CA LEU A 33 13.29 -9.81 20.30
C LEU A 33 12.34 -8.68 19.96
N GLU A 34 12.30 -7.66 20.79
CA GLU A 34 11.44 -6.50 20.61
C GLU A 34 12.25 -5.21 20.50
N THR A 35 11.80 -4.29 19.67
CA THR A 35 12.28 -2.91 19.64
C THR A 35 11.11 -1.98 19.94
N THR A 36 11.39 -0.84 20.55
CA THR A 36 10.36 0.16 20.79
C THR A 36 9.79 0.64 19.47
N THR A 37 8.46 0.76 19.39
CA THR A 37 7.75 1.27 18.20
C THR A 37 7.58 2.78 18.25
N ARG A 38 7.77 3.40 19.42
CA ARG A 38 7.61 4.85 19.60
C ARG A 38 8.97 5.54 19.52
N GLU A 39 9.00 6.67 18.86
CA GLU A 39 10.15 7.59 18.81
C GLU A 39 11.45 7.01 18.24
N GLN A 40 11.36 5.89 17.51
CA GLN A 40 12.51 5.32 16.83
C GLN A 40 12.21 5.11 15.34
N PRO A 41 13.08 5.60 14.44
CA PRO A 41 12.92 5.37 13.00
C PRO A 41 13.00 3.89 12.65
N LEU A 42 12.29 3.49 11.60
CA LEU A 42 12.26 2.10 11.14
C LEU A 42 13.68 1.58 10.83
N SER A 43 14.54 2.42 10.25
CA SER A 43 15.94 2.07 9.94
C SER A 43 16.73 1.68 11.20
N LEU A 44 16.52 2.41 12.29
CA LEU A 44 17.16 2.09 13.57
C LEU A 44 16.59 0.78 14.15
N ARG A 45 15.28 0.60 14.14
CA ARG A 45 14.61 -0.64 14.60
C ARG A 45 15.11 -1.87 13.83
N VAL A 46 15.17 -1.77 12.50
CA VAL A 46 15.72 -2.84 11.63
C VAL A 46 17.16 -3.16 11.96
N ARG A 47 17.99 -2.13 12.16
CA ARG A 47 19.40 -2.32 12.56
C ARG A 47 19.52 -3.00 13.92
N GLN A 48 18.72 -2.59 14.90
CA GLN A 48 18.69 -3.20 16.24
C GLN A 48 18.30 -4.68 16.17
N HIS A 49 17.22 -5.02 15.44
CA HIS A 49 16.81 -6.40 15.25
C HIS A 49 17.89 -7.25 14.57
N ARG A 50 18.56 -6.75 13.55
CA ARG A 50 19.66 -7.46 12.89
C ARG A 50 20.82 -7.76 13.84
N VAL A 51 21.19 -6.77 14.66
CA VAL A 51 22.25 -6.95 15.66
C VAL A 51 21.84 -8.01 16.69
N MET A 52 20.63 -7.91 17.25
CA MET A 52 20.12 -8.86 18.23
C MET A 52 20.08 -10.29 17.69
N VAL A 53 19.52 -10.48 16.49
CA VAL A 53 19.43 -11.80 15.85
C VAL A 53 20.83 -12.37 15.59
N ARG A 54 21.75 -11.55 15.05
CA ARG A 54 23.13 -11.99 14.77
C ARG A 54 23.84 -12.43 16.05
N THR A 55 23.81 -11.58 17.10
CA THR A 55 24.41 -11.90 18.39
C THR A 55 23.85 -13.21 18.96
N LEU A 56 22.52 -13.37 18.94
CA LEU A 56 21.89 -14.60 19.38
C LEU A 56 22.40 -15.82 18.61
N LEU A 57 22.42 -15.74 17.28
CA LEU A 57 22.85 -16.85 16.43
C LEU A 57 24.34 -17.19 16.63
N GLN A 58 25.19 -16.21 16.97
CA GLN A 58 26.56 -16.43 17.35
C GLN A 58 26.68 -17.13 18.71
N GLU A 59 25.97 -16.62 19.73
CA GLU A 59 25.97 -17.18 21.09
C GLU A 59 25.49 -18.63 21.15
N ILE A 60 24.53 -19.02 20.31
CA ILE A 60 24.05 -20.39 20.25
C ILE A 60 24.80 -21.26 19.25
N GLY A 61 25.92 -20.76 18.69
CA GLY A 61 26.81 -21.52 17.81
C GLY A 61 26.31 -21.82 16.39
N ILE A 62 25.22 -21.15 15.96
CA ILE A 62 24.73 -21.28 14.56
C ILE A 62 25.58 -20.47 13.59
N LEU A 63 26.09 -19.31 14.03
CA LEU A 63 27.01 -18.48 13.27
C LEU A 63 28.37 -18.49 13.91
N GLY A 64 29.42 -18.83 13.14
CA GLY A 64 30.81 -18.70 13.59
C GLY A 64 31.28 -17.24 13.65
N ASP A 65 32.38 -16.98 14.34
CA ASP A 65 32.96 -15.63 14.55
C ASP A 65 33.32 -14.88 13.25
N GLY A 66 33.54 -15.57 12.16
CA GLY A 66 33.78 -14.98 10.84
C GLY A 66 32.57 -14.94 9.91
N ALA A 67 31.37 -15.25 10.41
CA ALA A 67 30.18 -15.28 9.55
C ALA A 67 29.95 -13.91 8.89
N PRO A 68 29.71 -13.88 7.56
CA PRO A 68 29.46 -12.62 6.86
C PRO A 68 28.30 -11.87 7.49
N THR A 69 28.38 -10.55 7.48
CA THR A 69 27.27 -9.70 7.90
C THR A 69 26.03 -10.15 7.17
N LEU A 70 24.92 -10.39 7.91
CA LEU A 70 23.65 -10.73 7.30
C LEU A 70 23.40 -9.70 6.19
N THR A 71 23.61 -10.12 4.96
CA THR A 71 23.36 -9.30 3.78
C THR A 71 21.92 -8.83 3.82
N SER A 72 21.67 -7.65 3.30
CA SER A 72 20.31 -7.13 3.20
C SER A 72 19.44 -8.23 2.56
N PRO A 73 18.21 -8.47 3.02
CA PRO A 73 17.25 -9.37 2.35
C PRO A 73 17.12 -9.08 0.83
N LYS A 74 17.67 -7.96 0.36
CA LYS A 74 17.77 -7.59 -1.05
C LYS A 74 18.25 -8.72 -1.95
N ASP A 75 19.20 -9.51 -1.47
CA ASP A 75 19.83 -10.56 -2.28
C ASP A 75 18.99 -11.84 -2.42
N ARG A 76 17.85 -11.92 -1.71
CA ARG A 76 16.98 -13.11 -1.70
C ARG A 76 15.51 -12.83 -1.92
N LEU A 77 15.11 -11.56 -1.94
CA LEU A 77 13.72 -11.14 -2.16
C LEU A 77 13.60 -10.43 -3.50
N ASP A 78 12.59 -10.83 -4.26
CA ASP A 78 12.29 -10.17 -5.53
C ASP A 78 11.57 -8.84 -5.31
N LEU A 79 10.87 -8.66 -4.17
CA LEU A 79 10.03 -7.50 -3.94
C LEU A 79 9.84 -7.17 -2.45
N ARG A 80 9.99 -5.91 -2.09
CA ARG A 80 9.72 -5.35 -0.76
C ARG A 80 8.65 -4.28 -0.86
N VAL A 81 7.57 -4.46 -0.13
CA VAL A 81 6.36 -3.64 -0.26
C VAL A 81 6.02 -2.95 1.06
N ALA A 82 5.94 -1.64 1.02
CA ALA A 82 5.41 -0.82 2.10
C ALA A 82 3.89 -0.69 1.97
N ILE A 83 3.14 -1.07 2.98
CA ILE A 83 1.70 -0.88 3.05
C ILE A 83 1.42 0.28 3.99
N TYR A 84 0.88 1.38 3.46
CA TYR A 84 0.50 2.51 4.29
C TYR A 84 -0.62 2.13 5.27
N ASP A 85 -0.35 2.32 6.57
CA ASP A 85 -1.29 2.08 7.68
C ASP A 85 -1.22 3.24 8.67
N GLY A 86 -1.63 4.41 8.22
CA GLY A 86 -1.66 5.65 8.98
C GLY A 86 -2.99 6.37 8.90
N GLY A 87 -3.03 7.61 9.37
CA GLY A 87 -4.24 8.44 9.33
C GLY A 87 -4.88 8.46 7.94
N GLY A 88 -6.18 8.20 7.87
CA GLY A 88 -6.94 8.12 6.63
C GLY A 88 -6.97 6.76 5.94
N ALA A 89 -6.15 5.77 6.34
CA ALA A 89 -6.30 4.41 5.88
C ALA A 89 -7.56 3.76 6.46
N GLY A 90 -8.29 3.02 5.65
CA GLY A 90 -9.45 2.25 6.11
C GLY A 90 -9.00 1.02 6.90
N THR A 91 -9.74 0.65 7.94
CA THR A 91 -9.36 -0.41 8.89
C THR A 91 -9.10 -1.78 8.28
N SER A 92 -9.79 -2.15 7.21
CA SER A 92 -9.62 -3.43 6.50
C SER A 92 -8.58 -3.40 5.39
N GLY A 93 -8.23 -2.21 4.89
CA GLY A 93 -7.35 -2.04 3.74
C GLY A 93 -5.98 -2.70 3.92
N PRO A 94 -5.19 -2.32 4.93
CA PRO A 94 -3.88 -2.90 5.16
C PRO A 94 -3.92 -4.42 5.37
N ARG A 95 -4.91 -4.93 6.13
CA ARG A 95 -5.10 -6.38 6.34
C ARG A 95 -5.40 -7.13 5.03
N ASN A 96 -6.24 -6.59 4.17
CA ASN A 96 -6.54 -7.19 2.88
C ASN A 96 -5.30 -7.21 1.98
N LEU A 97 -4.49 -6.17 2.01
CA LEU A 97 -3.23 -6.10 1.26
C LEU A 97 -2.20 -7.13 1.77
N GLU A 98 -2.11 -7.36 3.07
CA GLU A 98 -1.29 -8.45 3.61
C GLU A 98 -1.75 -9.83 3.08
N GLN A 99 -3.06 -10.04 2.89
CA GLN A 99 -3.54 -11.28 2.27
C GLN A 99 -3.18 -11.36 0.78
N VAL A 100 -3.12 -10.23 0.07
CA VAL A 100 -2.59 -10.17 -1.30
C VAL A 100 -1.11 -10.55 -1.29
N MET A 101 -0.31 -9.98 -0.39
CA MET A 101 1.12 -10.23 -0.32
C MET A 101 1.48 -11.70 -0.10
N LYS A 102 0.64 -12.46 0.62
CA LYS A 102 0.82 -13.92 0.79
C LYS A 102 0.77 -14.70 -0.53
N THR A 103 0.21 -14.11 -1.58
CA THR A 103 0.14 -14.73 -2.92
C THR A 103 1.33 -14.39 -3.82
N ILE A 104 2.22 -13.49 -3.39
CA ILE A 104 3.41 -13.08 -4.14
C ILE A 104 4.65 -13.79 -3.56
N PRO A 105 5.19 -14.80 -4.26
CA PRO A 105 6.38 -15.51 -3.80
C PRO A 105 7.57 -14.56 -3.65
N ARG A 106 8.47 -14.88 -2.71
CA ARG A 106 9.73 -14.15 -2.49
C ARG A 106 9.54 -12.65 -2.31
N SER A 107 8.42 -12.27 -1.66
CA SER A 107 8.12 -10.88 -1.31
C SER A 107 8.05 -10.69 0.20
N LEU A 108 8.35 -9.47 0.62
CA LEU A 108 8.20 -9.02 1.99
C LEU A 108 7.28 -7.82 2.01
N ASN A 109 6.41 -7.73 3.01
CA ASN A 109 5.62 -6.53 3.23
C ASN A 109 5.76 -6.03 4.66
N TRP A 110 5.56 -4.72 4.83
CA TRP A 110 5.60 -4.06 6.12
C TRP A 110 4.58 -2.94 6.15
N ARG A 111 3.85 -2.82 7.25
CA ARG A 111 2.98 -1.66 7.48
C ARG A 111 3.84 -0.49 7.93
N ILE A 112 3.65 0.66 7.30
CA ILE A 112 4.34 1.90 7.63
C ILE A 112 3.35 3.04 7.82
N GLY A 113 3.67 3.93 8.74
CA GLY A 113 2.89 5.16 8.99
C GLY A 113 3.60 6.41 8.46
N PRO A 114 2.99 7.60 8.66
CA PRO A 114 3.59 8.86 8.27
C PRO A 114 4.96 9.14 8.90
N ALA A 115 5.15 8.76 10.16
CA ALA A 115 6.42 8.93 10.85
C ALA A 115 7.54 8.10 10.20
N ASP A 116 7.26 6.85 9.84
CA ASP A 116 8.23 6.00 9.15
C ASP A 116 8.62 6.59 7.79
N ILE A 117 7.66 7.16 7.05
CA ILE A 117 7.91 7.81 5.75
C ILE A 117 8.80 9.04 5.92
N LEU A 118 8.52 9.88 6.90
CA LEU A 118 9.34 11.06 7.22
C LEU A 118 10.78 10.68 7.57
N GLU A 119 10.95 9.56 8.26
CA GLU A 119 12.24 9.02 8.70
C GLU A 119 12.99 8.23 7.60
N GLY A 120 12.47 8.24 6.36
CA GLY A 120 13.15 7.64 5.20
C GLY A 120 12.92 6.13 5.04
N ALA A 121 11.88 5.55 5.67
CA ALA A 121 11.61 4.12 5.54
C ALA A 121 11.45 3.64 4.10
N LEU A 122 10.94 4.49 3.20
CA LEU A 122 10.73 4.13 1.79
C LEU A 122 12.01 3.71 1.06
N ASP A 123 13.19 4.14 1.51
CA ASP A 123 14.48 3.74 0.92
C ASP A 123 14.75 2.22 1.04
N HIS A 124 14.01 1.52 1.90
CA HIS A 124 14.12 0.07 2.09
C HIS A 124 13.10 -0.74 1.29
N PHE A 125 12.24 -0.10 0.51
CA PHE A 125 11.16 -0.74 -0.24
C PHE A 125 11.29 -0.51 -1.74
N ASP A 126 10.62 -1.35 -2.50
CA ASP A 126 10.54 -1.25 -3.96
C ASP A 126 9.19 -0.67 -4.39
N VAL A 127 8.14 -0.88 -3.57
CA VAL A 127 6.77 -0.43 -3.82
C VAL A 127 6.15 0.13 -2.54
N VAL A 128 5.36 1.20 -2.68
CA VAL A 128 4.45 1.68 -1.65
C VAL A 128 2.99 1.56 -2.10
N ILE A 129 2.12 1.07 -1.21
CA ILE A 129 0.69 0.93 -1.47
C ILE A 129 -0.11 1.79 -0.51
N PHE A 130 -0.98 2.64 -1.07
CA PHE A 130 -1.96 3.41 -0.33
C PHE A 130 -3.34 2.75 -0.47
N PRO A 131 -3.91 2.21 0.64
CA PRO A 131 -5.19 1.52 0.62
C PRO A 131 -6.38 2.48 0.50
N GLY A 132 -7.58 1.90 0.41
CA GLY A 132 -8.83 2.63 0.56
C GLY A 132 -8.99 3.32 1.92
N GLY A 133 -9.92 4.29 1.99
CA GLY A 133 -10.19 5.10 3.17
C GLY A 133 -10.54 6.54 2.81
N SER A 134 -9.76 7.52 3.25
CA SER A 134 -9.92 8.94 2.90
C SER A 134 -8.61 9.52 2.38
N GLY A 135 -8.54 9.86 1.10
CA GLY A 135 -7.32 10.41 0.46
C GLY A 135 -6.88 11.73 1.08
N SER A 136 -7.81 12.63 1.39
CA SER A 136 -7.48 13.90 2.06
C SER A 136 -6.92 13.71 3.47
N LYS A 137 -7.43 12.72 4.23
CA LYS A 137 -6.90 12.38 5.56
C LYS A 137 -5.55 11.67 5.47
N GLN A 138 -5.32 10.82 4.45
CA GLN A 138 -3.99 10.26 4.19
C GLN A 138 -2.99 11.37 3.90
N ALA A 139 -3.35 12.31 3.01
CA ALA A 139 -2.52 13.47 2.69
C ALA A 139 -2.26 14.38 3.89
N ALA A 140 -3.27 14.63 4.72
CA ALA A 140 -3.13 15.43 5.94
C ALA A 140 -2.21 14.76 6.96
N ALA A 141 -2.33 13.44 7.13
CA ALA A 141 -1.46 12.67 8.04
C ALA A 141 0.01 12.64 7.57
N LEU A 142 0.26 12.59 6.27
CA LEU A 142 1.60 12.69 5.68
C LEU A 142 2.19 14.10 5.87
N GLY A 143 1.36 15.14 5.89
CA GLY A 143 1.82 16.51 5.80
C GLY A 143 2.46 16.82 4.43
N ILE A 144 3.03 18.01 4.28
CA ILE A 144 3.73 18.40 3.05
C ILE A 144 4.99 17.52 2.87
N GLN A 145 5.84 17.45 3.90
CA GLN A 145 7.10 16.71 3.85
C GLN A 145 6.92 15.23 3.56
N GLY A 146 5.92 14.57 4.18
CA GLY A 146 5.66 13.15 3.91
C GLY A 146 5.17 12.91 2.47
N ARG A 147 4.35 13.82 1.92
CA ARG A 147 3.96 13.75 0.51
C ARG A 147 5.16 13.93 -0.43
N ASP A 148 6.04 14.86 -0.12
CA ASP A 148 7.27 15.07 -0.90
C ASP A 148 8.18 13.83 -0.86
N LYS A 149 8.32 13.18 0.30
CA LYS A 149 9.06 11.92 0.43
C LYS A 149 8.48 10.79 -0.43
N VAL A 150 7.15 10.69 -0.49
CA VAL A 150 6.48 9.71 -1.38
C VAL A 150 6.75 10.05 -2.85
N ARG A 151 6.65 11.32 -3.24
CA ARG A 151 6.96 11.77 -4.60
C ARG A 151 8.41 11.46 -4.98
N GLU A 152 9.38 11.85 -4.15
CA GLU A 152 10.81 11.59 -4.33
C GLU A 152 11.11 10.08 -4.49
N PHE A 153 10.45 9.24 -3.68
CA PHE A 153 10.57 7.78 -3.79
C PHE A 153 10.15 7.27 -5.17
N ILE A 154 9.00 7.71 -5.67
CA ILE A 154 8.49 7.31 -6.98
C ILE A 154 9.37 7.88 -8.08
N GLU A 155 9.74 9.16 -8.01
CA GLU A 155 10.57 9.84 -8.99
C GLU A 155 11.92 9.13 -9.21
N ARG A 156 12.49 8.56 -8.14
CA ARG A 156 13.74 7.78 -8.19
C ARG A 156 13.57 6.36 -8.72
N GLY A 157 12.35 5.90 -8.97
CA GLY A 157 12.06 4.59 -9.54
C GLY A 157 11.23 3.65 -8.65
N GLY A 158 10.79 4.10 -7.49
CA GLY A 158 9.86 3.36 -6.63
C GLY A 158 8.50 3.18 -7.29
N GLY A 159 7.85 2.03 -7.02
CA GLY A 159 6.50 1.74 -7.50
C GLY A 159 5.42 2.29 -6.56
N PHE A 160 4.32 2.77 -7.13
CA PHE A 160 3.15 3.22 -6.38
C PHE A 160 1.90 2.46 -6.81
N VAL A 161 1.14 1.95 -5.84
CA VAL A 161 -0.20 1.43 -6.06
C VAL A 161 -1.18 2.19 -5.16
N GLY A 162 -2.18 2.84 -5.77
CA GLY A 162 -3.26 3.54 -5.07
C GLY A 162 -4.59 2.84 -5.25
N ILE A 163 -5.27 2.47 -4.16
CA ILE A 163 -6.59 1.83 -4.21
C ILE A 163 -7.62 2.77 -3.59
N CYS A 164 -8.70 3.08 -4.31
CA CYS A 164 -9.79 3.95 -3.87
C CYS A 164 -9.28 5.31 -3.35
N ALA A 165 -9.10 5.47 -2.04
CA ALA A 165 -8.50 6.67 -1.43
C ALA A 165 -7.08 6.93 -1.94
N GLY A 166 -6.27 5.88 -2.12
CA GLY A 166 -4.93 5.98 -2.71
C GLY A 166 -4.95 6.44 -4.18
N ALA A 167 -6.00 6.09 -4.94
CA ALA A 167 -6.19 6.62 -6.28
C ALA A 167 -6.56 8.11 -6.26
N TYR A 168 -7.39 8.58 -5.32
CA TYR A 168 -7.58 10.01 -5.12
C TYR A 168 -6.28 10.73 -4.75
N LEU A 169 -5.45 10.09 -3.92
CA LEU A 169 -4.16 10.65 -3.50
C LEU A 169 -3.19 10.82 -4.69
N ALA A 170 -3.25 9.96 -5.70
CA ALA A 170 -2.41 10.03 -6.90
C ALA A 170 -2.85 11.10 -7.91
N ALA A 171 -4.11 11.54 -7.87
CA ALA A 171 -4.72 12.44 -8.85
C ALA A 171 -4.04 13.81 -8.95
N ALA A 172 -4.31 14.54 -10.03
CA ALA A 172 -3.68 15.81 -10.32
C ALA A 172 -4.42 17.03 -9.73
N ASN A 173 -5.73 16.95 -9.50
CA ASN A 173 -6.60 18.10 -9.30
C ASN A 173 -6.86 18.51 -7.84
N TYR A 174 -6.34 17.80 -6.84
CA TYR A 174 -6.48 18.26 -5.45
C TYR A 174 -5.22 18.99 -4.98
N SER A 175 -5.39 20.04 -4.17
CA SER A 175 -4.27 20.75 -3.55
C SER A 175 -3.45 19.87 -2.58
N TRP A 176 -4.09 18.85 -2.03
CA TRP A 176 -3.49 17.90 -1.08
C TRP A 176 -2.98 16.60 -1.72
N SER A 177 -3.28 16.32 -3.00
CA SER A 177 -2.83 15.09 -3.66
C SER A 177 -1.34 15.09 -3.99
N LEU A 178 -0.80 13.94 -4.34
CA LEU A 178 0.60 13.77 -4.74
C LEU A 178 0.86 14.32 -6.14
N LYS A 179 -0.15 14.43 -6.99
CA LYS A 179 -0.02 14.87 -8.40
C LYS A 179 1.02 14.05 -9.16
N ILE A 180 0.89 12.73 -9.10
CA ILE A 180 1.83 11.78 -9.70
C ILE A 180 1.25 11.03 -10.90
N CYS A 181 -0.01 11.27 -11.24
CA CYS A 181 -0.66 10.67 -12.40
C CYS A 181 -1.54 11.71 -13.11
N ASN A 182 -1.49 11.75 -14.43
CA ASN A 182 -2.10 12.80 -15.27
C ASN A 182 -3.61 12.63 -15.44
N TYR A 183 -4.33 12.43 -14.32
CA TYR A 183 -5.78 12.40 -14.33
C TYR A 183 -6.39 13.28 -13.26
N ASN A 184 -7.55 13.82 -13.58
CA ASN A 184 -8.45 14.48 -12.66
C ASN A 184 -9.50 13.50 -12.15
N THR A 185 -10.06 13.78 -10.99
CA THR A 185 -11.21 13.09 -10.44
C THR A 185 -12.33 14.08 -10.22
N PHE A 186 -13.57 13.61 -10.11
CA PHE A 186 -14.69 14.47 -9.76
C PHE A 186 -14.52 15.01 -8.34
N CYS A 187 -14.48 16.32 -8.17
CA CYS A 187 -14.20 16.98 -6.90
C CYS A 187 -15.26 18.00 -6.45
N GLU A 188 -16.37 18.11 -7.17
CA GLU A 188 -17.47 18.99 -6.78
C GLU A 188 -18.11 18.60 -5.47
N THR A 189 -18.63 19.61 -4.77
CA THR A 189 -19.39 19.44 -3.54
C THR A 189 -20.87 19.48 -3.86
N ARG A 190 -21.65 18.55 -3.29
CA ARG A 190 -23.09 18.54 -3.39
C ARG A 190 -23.77 18.24 -2.07
N GLU A 191 -24.98 18.72 -1.90
CA GLU A 191 -25.86 18.34 -0.81
C GLU A 191 -26.64 17.09 -1.19
N ILE A 192 -26.64 16.08 -0.30
CA ILE A 192 -27.34 14.82 -0.52
C ILE A 192 -28.39 14.69 0.58
N PRO A 193 -29.69 14.63 0.25
CA PRO A 193 -30.75 14.49 1.25
C PRO A 193 -30.52 13.31 2.20
N GLY A 194 -30.59 13.56 3.50
CA GLY A 194 -30.38 12.56 4.54
C GLY A 194 -28.91 12.13 4.77
N VAL A 195 -27.96 12.66 3.99
CA VAL A 195 -26.52 12.33 4.10
C VAL A 195 -25.67 13.57 4.37
N GLY A 196 -26.14 14.75 3.94
CA GLY A 196 -25.45 16.02 4.05
C GLY A 196 -24.43 16.27 2.94
N ARG A 197 -23.65 17.31 3.13
CA ARG A 197 -22.68 17.79 2.14
C ARG A 197 -21.51 16.85 1.94
N LYS A 198 -21.24 16.45 0.70
CA LYS A 198 -20.12 15.60 0.30
C LYS A 198 -19.23 16.33 -0.72
N SER A 199 -17.93 16.31 -0.47
CA SER A 199 -16.91 16.97 -1.30
C SER A 199 -16.12 16.01 -2.18
N MET A 200 -16.69 14.82 -2.49
CA MET A 200 -16.09 13.82 -3.35
C MET A 200 -17.14 13.15 -4.22
N TRP A 201 -16.72 12.25 -5.09
CA TRP A 201 -17.60 11.41 -5.89
C TRP A 201 -18.37 10.39 -5.00
N TYR A 202 -19.40 10.86 -4.29
CA TYR A 202 -20.19 10.03 -3.39
C TYR A 202 -21.38 9.42 -4.12
N ARG A 203 -21.43 8.11 -4.23
CA ARG A 203 -22.46 7.33 -4.91
C ARG A 203 -23.36 6.54 -3.95
N GLY A 204 -22.98 6.45 -2.68
CA GLY A 204 -23.75 5.71 -1.68
C GLY A 204 -22.90 4.72 -0.89
N PRO A 205 -23.53 3.75 -0.23
CA PRO A 205 -22.87 2.69 0.51
C PRO A 205 -22.06 1.78 -0.42
N SER A 206 -21.32 0.84 0.17
CA SER A 206 -20.58 -0.17 -0.60
C SER A 206 -21.51 -0.96 -1.51
N SER A 207 -21.12 -1.12 -2.76
CA SER A 207 -21.90 -1.78 -3.80
C SER A 207 -21.00 -2.64 -4.68
N THR A 208 -21.57 -3.25 -5.71
CA THR A 208 -20.86 -4.02 -6.72
C THR A 208 -21.02 -3.36 -8.07
N VAL A 209 -19.93 -3.27 -8.81
CA VAL A 209 -19.92 -2.77 -10.20
C VAL A 209 -19.33 -3.83 -11.12
N THR A 210 -19.70 -3.74 -12.40
CA THR A 210 -19.13 -4.56 -13.46
C THR A 210 -17.95 -3.83 -14.08
N MET A 211 -16.87 -4.55 -14.32
CA MET A 211 -15.67 -4.04 -14.96
C MET A 211 -15.22 -4.90 -16.12
N GLN A 212 -14.42 -4.29 -17.00
CA GLN A 212 -13.76 -4.96 -18.09
C GLN A 212 -12.35 -4.39 -18.25
N LEU A 213 -11.34 -5.25 -18.40
CA LEU A 213 -9.97 -4.84 -18.67
C LEU A 213 -9.82 -4.47 -20.17
N THR A 214 -8.80 -3.67 -20.46
CA THR A 214 -8.32 -3.43 -21.82
C THR A 214 -7.34 -4.54 -22.22
N THR A 215 -6.87 -4.52 -23.45
CA THR A 215 -5.78 -5.42 -23.90
C THR A 215 -4.55 -5.24 -23.03
N GLU A 216 -4.13 -4.02 -22.78
CA GLU A 216 -3.01 -3.67 -21.92
C GLU A 216 -3.28 -4.03 -20.44
N GLY A 217 -4.55 -3.89 -20.02
CA GLY A 217 -5.00 -4.37 -18.72
C GLY A 217 -4.79 -5.87 -18.55
N HIS A 218 -5.08 -6.67 -19.58
CA HIS A 218 -4.80 -8.11 -19.57
C HIS A 218 -3.31 -8.44 -19.54
N GLU A 219 -2.47 -7.69 -20.21
CA GLU A 219 -1.02 -7.87 -20.20
C GLU A 219 -0.43 -7.63 -18.80
N ILE A 220 -0.85 -6.54 -18.16
CA ILE A 220 -0.32 -6.12 -16.86
C ILE A 220 -1.00 -6.89 -15.71
N LEU A 221 -2.32 -6.96 -15.69
CA LEU A 221 -3.11 -7.50 -14.59
C LEU A 221 -3.50 -8.96 -14.75
N GLY A 222 -3.26 -9.52 -15.92
CA GLY A 222 -3.57 -10.91 -16.27
C GLY A 222 -4.98 -11.09 -16.80
N ARG A 223 -5.18 -12.20 -17.47
CA ARG A 223 -6.48 -12.60 -18.04
C ARG A 223 -7.32 -13.29 -16.97
N GLY A 224 -8.61 -13.01 -16.98
CA GLY A 224 -9.62 -13.62 -16.13
C GLY A 224 -10.95 -13.72 -16.86
N VAL A 225 -11.99 -14.15 -16.16
CA VAL A 225 -13.36 -14.14 -16.69
C VAL A 225 -13.83 -12.69 -16.78
N GLU A 226 -14.32 -12.29 -17.95
CA GLU A 226 -14.79 -10.95 -18.21
C GLU A 226 -16.17 -10.94 -18.91
N PRO A 227 -16.98 -9.90 -18.63
CA PRO A 227 -16.80 -8.88 -17.60
C PRO A 227 -16.89 -9.49 -16.19
N PHE A 228 -16.28 -8.84 -15.19
CA PHE A 228 -16.29 -9.33 -13.81
C PHE A 228 -16.89 -8.32 -12.84
N HIS A 229 -17.39 -8.84 -11.70
CA HIS A 229 -17.99 -8.04 -10.65
C HIS A 229 -16.97 -7.76 -9.55
N ILE A 230 -16.94 -6.51 -9.07
CA ILE A 230 -16.00 -6.04 -8.07
C ILE A 230 -16.67 -5.10 -7.08
N ARG A 231 -16.22 -5.16 -5.82
CA ARG A 231 -16.68 -4.24 -4.77
C ARG A 231 -16.26 -2.82 -5.11
N TYR A 232 -17.20 -1.89 -5.02
CA TYR A 232 -16.99 -0.46 -5.20
C TYR A 232 -17.49 0.31 -3.98
N HIS A 233 -16.72 1.30 -3.53
CA HIS A 233 -17.12 2.19 -2.44
C HIS A 233 -16.56 3.59 -2.66
N ASN A 234 -17.22 4.35 -3.53
CA ASN A 234 -16.91 5.76 -3.80
C ASN A 234 -15.47 6.02 -4.26
N GLY A 235 -14.83 5.05 -4.91
CA GLY A 235 -13.56 5.28 -5.60
C GLY A 235 -13.72 6.26 -6.76
N PRO A 236 -12.65 6.92 -7.23
CA PRO A 236 -12.74 7.95 -8.27
C PRO A 236 -13.17 7.38 -9.62
N ILE A 237 -13.88 8.18 -10.40
CA ILE A 237 -13.79 8.11 -11.85
C ILE A 237 -12.64 8.99 -12.30
N MET A 238 -11.96 8.62 -13.35
CA MET A 238 -10.74 9.29 -13.80
C MET A 238 -10.97 9.88 -15.18
N SER A 239 -10.50 11.12 -15.38
CA SER A 239 -10.53 11.81 -16.66
C SER A 239 -9.18 12.45 -16.94
N PRO A 240 -8.76 12.65 -18.20
CA PRO A 240 -7.48 13.30 -18.49
C PRO A 240 -7.35 14.66 -17.80
N ALA A 241 -6.19 14.92 -17.18
CA ALA A 241 -5.89 16.23 -16.59
C ALA A 241 -5.26 17.18 -17.59
N GLY A 242 -4.54 16.67 -18.58
CA GLY A 242 -3.88 17.47 -19.62
C GLY A 242 -2.72 18.31 -19.09
N ILE A 243 -2.01 17.82 -18.06
CA ILE A 243 -0.84 18.50 -17.49
C ILE A 243 0.40 18.11 -18.30
N PRO A 244 1.05 19.06 -19.00
CA PRO A 244 2.17 18.76 -19.91
C PRO A 244 3.39 18.13 -19.22
N GLU A 245 3.61 18.45 -17.95
CA GLU A 245 4.74 17.96 -17.14
C GLU A 245 4.55 16.53 -16.64
N LEU A 246 3.34 15.97 -16.78
CA LEU A 246 3.02 14.59 -16.40
C LEU A 246 2.83 13.73 -17.64
N HIS A 247 3.37 12.53 -17.60
CA HIS A 247 3.10 11.54 -18.64
C HIS A 247 1.61 11.18 -18.68
N ASP A 248 1.08 10.99 -19.87
CA ASP A 248 -0.28 10.50 -20.02
C ASP A 248 -0.43 9.12 -19.38
N TYR A 249 -1.60 8.89 -18.81
CA TYR A 249 -1.93 7.59 -18.24
C TYR A 249 -2.48 6.65 -19.30
N GLN A 250 -2.29 5.34 -19.08
CA GLN A 250 -2.87 4.28 -19.86
C GLN A 250 -4.07 3.67 -19.13
N VAL A 251 -5.18 3.48 -19.82
CA VAL A 251 -6.36 2.83 -19.23
C VAL A 251 -6.17 1.31 -19.26
N LEU A 252 -6.24 0.69 -18.09
CA LEU A 252 -6.15 -0.77 -17.92
C LEU A 252 -7.51 -1.42 -17.69
N GLY A 253 -8.51 -0.66 -17.28
CA GLY A 253 -9.85 -1.19 -17.05
C GLY A 253 -10.92 -0.11 -16.99
N TRP A 254 -12.12 -0.47 -17.47
CA TRP A 254 -13.28 0.39 -17.58
C TRP A 254 -14.39 -0.03 -16.63
N PHE A 255 -15.13 0.93 -16.09
CA PHE A 255 -16.43 0.66 -15.52
C PHE A 255 -17.43 0.29 -16.62
N ARG A 256 -18.17 -0.82 -16.46
CA ARG A 256 -19.25 -1.25 -17.35
C ARG A 256 -20.64 -1.19 -16.71
N SER A 257 -20.68 -0.84 -15.43
CA SER A 257 -21.92 -0.48 -14.73
C SER A 257 -21.62 0.68 -13.76
N GLU A 258 -22.67 1.18 -13.15
CA GLU A 258 -22.60 2.30 -12.21
C GLU A 258 -23.40 2.06 -10.95
N VAL A 259 -23.13 2.85 -9.90
CA VAL A 259 -23.89 2.83 -8.65
C VAL A 259 -24.85 4.02 -8.61
N PHE A 260 -26.10 3.71 -8.34
CA PHE A 260 -27.21 4.67 -8.26
C PHE A 260 -27.94 4.56 -6.92
N HIS A 261 -27.36 5.00 -5.85
CA HIS A 261 -28.05 5.00 -4.55
C HIS A 261 -28.71 6.34 -4.25
N TYR A 262 -28.14 7.42 -4.77
CA TYR A 262 -28.69 8.76 -4.71
C TYR A 262 -28.92 9.29 -6.12
N GLU A 263 -29.85 10.23 -6.29
CA GLU A 263 -30.10 10.89 -7.57
C GLU A 263 -28.82 11.58 -8.09
N THR A 264 -28.09 10.84 -8.88
CA THR A 264 -26.89 11.29 -9.56
C THR A 264 -27.15 11.23 -11.04
N GLN A 265 -26.42 12.02 -11.81
CA GLN A 265 -26.52 11.98 -13.24
C GLN A 265 -26.17 10.56 -13.74
N ARG A 266 -27.11 9.90 -14.41
CA ARG A 266 -26.91 8.57 -15.00
C ARG A 266 -25.92 8.62 -16.14
N GLY A 267 -25.15 7.53 -16.33
CA GLY A 267 -24.17 7.40 -17.41
C GLY A 267 -22.83 8.07 -17.15
N THR A 268 -22.67 8.79 -16.05
CA THR A 268 -21.40 9.48 -15.75
C THR A 268 -20.28 8.57 -15.27
N MET A 269 -20.58 7.33 -14.88
CA MET A 269 -19.60 6.36 -14.42
C MET A 269 -19.32 5.29 -15.48
N VAL A 270 -20.33 4.89 -16.24
CA VAL A 270 -20.21 3.85 -17.26
C VAL A 270 -19.23 4.31 -18.36
N ASN A 271 -18.36 3.39 -18.78
CA ASN A 271 -17.32 3.64 -19.78
C ASN A 271 -16.29 4.71 -19.39
N THR A 272 -16.13 4.97 -18.08
CA THR A 272 -15.01 5.77 -17.57
C THR A 272 -13.87 4.87 -17.07
N PRO A 273 -12.62 5.38 -17.07
CA PRO A 273 -11.49 4.63 -16.54
C PRO A 273 -11.66 4.30 -15.06
N ALA A 274 -11.41 3.04 -14.72
CA ALA A 274 -11.49 2.51 -13.36
C ALA A 274 -10.15 2.03 -12.82
N ILE A 275 -9.27 1.58 -13.74
CA ILE A 275 -7.88 1.21 -13.44
C ILE A 275 -7.01 1.89 -14.49
N VAL A 276 -5.99 2.61 -14.02
CA VAL A 276 -5.05 3.29 -14.90
C VAL A 276 -3.61 3.07 -14.43
N SER A 277 -2.68 3.10 -15.36
CA SER A 277 -1.24 3.13 -15.09
C SER A 277 -0.60 4.37 -15.66
N GLY A 278 0.50 4.81 -15.06
CA GLY A 278 1.28 5.95 -15.51
C GLY A 278 2.73 5.87 -15.04
N LYS A 279 3.49 6.89 -15.37
CA LYS A 279 4.88 7.07 -14.93
C LYS A 279 5.02 8.40 -14.21
N PHE A 280 5.86 8.42 -13.19
CA PHE A 280 6.29 9.65 -12.53
C PHE A 280 7.79 9.57 -12.27
N GLY A 281 8.55 10.42 -12.94
CA GLY A 281 10.00 10.27 -13.01
C GLY A 281 10.39 8.89 -13.56
N LYS A 282 11.18 8.13 -12.82
CA LYS A 282 11.59 6.76 -13.18
C LYS A 282 10.62 5.70 -12.65
N GLY A 283 9.69 6.06 -11.78
CA GLY A 283 8.77 5.13 -11.14
C GLY A 283 7.49 4.87 -11.94
N ARG A 284 6.82 3.79 -11.58
CA ARG A 284 5.54 3.37 -12.14
C ARG A 284 4.43 3.61 -11.13
N VAL A 285 3.32 4.15 -11.61
CA VAL A 285 2.11 4.44 -10.83
C VAL A 285 0.97 3.59 -11.35
N LEU A 286 0.22 2.96 -10.48
CA LEU A 286 -1.00 2.25 -10.83
C LEU A 286 -2.12 2.62 -9.85
N SER A 287 -3.24 3.09 -10.38
CA SER A 287 -4.39 3.52 -9.61
C SER A 287 -5.60 2.65 -9.90
N ILE A 288 -6.24 2.16 -8.84
CA ILE A 288 -7.40 1.27 -8.89
C ILE A 288 -8.54 1.93 -8.12
N SER A 289 -9.63 2.24 -8.81
CA SER A 289 -10.79 2.87 -8.19
C SER A 289 -11.59 1.92 -7.30
N PRO A 290 -11.97 0.70 -7.74
CA PRO A 290 -12.68 -0.26 -6.90
C PRO A 290 -11.75 -1.02 -5.95
N HIS A 291 -12.25 -2.08 -5.30
CA HIS A 291 -11.59 -2.79 -4.21
C HIS A 291 -11.31 -4.28 -4.52
N PRO A 292 -10.37 -4.61 -5.45
CA PRO A 292 -10.04 -6.00 -5.75
C PRO A 292 -9.40 -6.75 -4.58
N GLU A 293 -8.68 -6.03 -3.69
CA GLU A 293 -8.03 -6.60 -2.50
C GLU A 293 -9.03 -7.22 -1.51
N SER A 294 -10.29 -6.78 -1.55
CA SER A 294 -11.35 -7.26 -0.66
C SER A 294 -11.93 -8.61 -1.07
N SER A 295 -11.67 -9.08 -2.29
CA SER A 295 -12.17 -10.36 -2.83
C SER A 295 -11.04 -11.33 -3.08
N GLN A 296 -11.10 -12.53 -2.48
CA GLN A 296 -10.10 -13.57 -2.70
C GLN A 296 -9.91 -13.88 -4.19
N LYS A 297 -11.00 -13.88 -4.97
CA LYS A 297 -10.97 -14.18 -6.41
C LYS A 297 -10.28 -13.10 -7.24
N LEU A 298 -10.19 -11.85 -6.74
CA LEU A 298 -9.65 -10.70 -7.47
C LEU A 298 -8.31 -10.18 -6.93
N ARG A 299 -7.80 -10.77 -5.84
CA ARG A 299 -6.50 -10.38 -5.26
C ARG A 299 -5.35 -10.48 -6.26
N TYR A 300 -5.46 -11.37 -7.24
CA TYR A 300 -4.43 -11.51 -8.27
C TYR A 300 -4.23 -10.21 -9.07
N LEU A 301 -5.28 -9.40 -9.29
CA LEU A 301 -5.16 -8.10 -9.96
C LEU A 301 -4.21 -7.17 -9.19
N VAL A 302 -4.36 -7.12 -7.86
CA VAL A 302 -3.48 -6.30 -7.02
C VAL A 302 -2.08 -6.89 -6.95
N ALA A 303 -1.95 -8.21 -6.84
CA ALA A 303 -0.65 -8.87 -6.82
C ALA A 303 0.15 -8.60 -8.10
N ARG A 304 -0.49 -8.65 -9.27
CA ARG A 304 0.14 -8.33 -10.55
C ARG A 304 0.45 -6.84 -10.67
N ALA A 305 -0.46 -5.95 -10.22
CA ALA A 305 -0.21 -4.52 -10.15
C ALA A 305 1.05 -4.20 -9.34
N ILE A 306 1.19 -4.80 -8.16
CA ILE A 306 2.37 -4.65 -7.28
C ILE A 306 3.65 -5.11 -7.99
N ARG A 307 3.62 -6.28 -8.63
CA ARG A 307 4.77 -6.79 -9.39
C ARG A 307 5.14 -5.86 -10.53
N TRP A 308 4.16 -5.42 -11.32
CA TRP A 308 4.40 -4.54 -12.46
C TRP A 308 5.00 -3.19 -12.05
N VAL A 309 4.47 -2.53 -11.01
CA VAL A 309 5.07 -1.27 -10.53
C VAL A 309 6.45 -1.50 -9.92
N GLY A 310 6.70 -2.67 -9.34
CA GLY A 310 7.99 -3.09 -8.80
C GLY A 310 9.02 -3.54 -9.84
N GLY A 311 8.67 -3.55 -11.14
CA GLY A 311 9.60 -3.87 -12.21
C GLY A 311 9.74 -5.36 -12.56
N LEU A 312 8.77 -6.21 -12.09
CA LEU A 312 8.75 -7.67 -12.30
C LEU A 312 7.68 -8.10 -13.31
#